data_950357ee621bf864fcc12ba684dc6ce6
#
_entry.id   950357ee621bf864fcc12ba684dc6ce6
#
_cell.length_a   1.000
_cell.length_b   1.000
_cell.length_c   1.000
_cell.angle_alpha   90.00
_cell.angle_beta   90.00
_cell.angle_gamma   90.00
#
_symmetry.space_group_name_H-M   'P 1'
#
loop_
_entity.id
_entity.type
_entity.pdbx_description
1 polymer ?
#
loop_
_entity_poly.entity_id
_entity_poly.type
_entity_poly.pdbx_seq_one_letter_code
_entity_poly.pdbx_strand_id
1 'polypeptide(L)'
;FAIKILFVSVQEPLFLENKKNSLNFLPLRRDIVDRNGELISRNIKAYHAAIKPNLITDKEKFLINMKLNFPLISQEKLKKKLLGNKYFYLKKRLTEKERHKLWKMGEKGIKFEPYQSRIYPHADLYSHILGQIDDDNYGISGVEKYFDSKLKNLKKINYPLTLTLDTNIQYLIKTELEKSMYDFKTNGAAGLLMDSKTGEVLSLVSLPDYNINKRKNINKNEYTNKITKNLYEMGSV
;
A
#
# COMPACT_ATOMS: atom_id res chain seq x y z
N PHE A 1 -9.12 -44.54 25.03
CA PHE A 1 -8.77 -43.10 24.99
C PHE A 1 -7.30 -42.90 24.61
N ALA A 2 -6.36 -43.60 25.22
CA ALA A 2 -4.91 -43.52 24.98
C ALA A 2 -4.51 -43.85 23.53
N ILE A 3 -5.13 -44.87 22.92
CA ILE A 3 -4.87 -45.25 21.50
C ILE A 3 -5.27 -44.14 20.52
N LYS A 4 -6.34 -43.38 20.81
CA LYS A 4 -6.79 -42.29 19.99
C LYS A 4 -5.86 -41.08 20.08
N ILE A 5 -5.26 -40.83 21.24
CA ILE A 5 -4.23 -39.79 21.43
C ILE A 5 -2.95 -40.14 20.69
N LEU A 6 -2.52 -41.41 20.76
CA LEU A 6 -1.36 -41.91 20.00
C LEU A 6 -1.58 -41.82 18.50
N PHE A 7 -2.77 -42.14 18.01
CA PHE A 7 -3.13 -42.06 16.59
C PHE A 7 -3.12 -40.61 16.10
N VAL A 8 -3.62 -39.64 16.89
CA VAL A 8 -3.61 -38.20 16.55
C VAL A 8 -2.21 -37.62 16.62
N SER A 9 -1.33 -38.11 17.50
CA SER A 9 0.05 -37.62 17.61
C SER A 9 0.98 -38.12 16.51
N VAL A 10 0.62 -39.23 15.84
CA VAL A 10 1.39 -39.82 14.71
C VAL A 10 0.89 -39.28 13.35
N GLN A 11 -0.33 -38.74 13.30
CA GLN A 11 -0.79 -38.07 12.09
C GLN A 11 -0.04 -36.72 11.95
N GLU A 12 0.65 -36.55 10.85
CA GLU A 12 1.19 -35.22 10.49
C GLU A 12 0.05 -34.20 10.54
N PRO A 13 0.23 -33.08 11.26
CA PRO A 13 -0.85 -32.12 11.40
C PRO A 13 -1.23 -31.59 10.02
N LEU A 14 -2.49 -31.70 9.65
CA LEU A 14 -3.11 -31.18 8.40
C LEU A 14 -2.79 -29.70 8.13
N PHE A 15 -2.20 -29.00 9.11
CA PHE A 15 -1.69 -27.65 8.98
C PHE A 15 -0.39 -27.50 8.19
N LEU A 16 0.33 -28.58 7.88
CA LEU A 16 1.58 -28.53 7.10
C LEU A 16 1.36 -28.42 5.59
N GLU A 17 0.21 -28.89 5.08
CA GLU A 17 -0.14 -28.68 3.67
C GLU A 17 -0.38 -27.21 3.33
N ASN A 18 -0.89 -26.42 4.26
CA ASN A 18 -1.05 -24.98 4.08
C ASN A 18 0.27 -24.18 4.15
N LYS A 19 1.34 -24.75 4.71
CA LYS A 19 2.65 -24.09 4.78
C LYS A 19 3.38 -24.10 3.44
N LYS A 20 3.14 -25.08 2.58
CA LYS A 20 3.69 -25.09 1.22
C LYS A 20 3.06 -24.00 0.32
N ASN A 21 1.78 -23.66 0.54
CA ASN A 21 1.11 -22.59 -0.20
C ASN A 21 1.45 -21.17 0.28
N SER A 22 2.02 -21.01 1.46
CA SER A 22 2.49 -19.70 1.95
C SER A 22 3.89 -19.32 1.45
N LEU A 23 4.63 -20.29 0.93
CA LEU A 23 6.03 -20.11 0.47
C LEU A 23 6.16 -19.54 -0.94
N ASN A 24 5.07 -19.47 -1.72
CA ASN A 24 5.13 -19.00 -3.11
C ASN A 24 4.31 -17.72 -3.35
N PHE A 25 4.47 -16.70 -2.45
CA PHE A 25 4.02 -15.37 -2.80
C PHE A 25 4.97 -14.80 -3.86
N LEU A 26 4.58 -14.91 -5.13
CA LEU A 26 5.29 -14.26 -6.22
C LEU A 26 4.75 -12.83 -6.37
N PRO A 27 5.54 -11.80 -6.09
CA PRO A 27 5.08 -10.44 -6.26
C PRO A 27 4.83 -10.12 -7.75
N LEU A 28 3.79 -9.34 -8.03
CA LEU A 28 3.45 -8.91 -9.41
C LEU A 28 4.37 -7.81 -9.93
N ARG A 29 5.09 -7.14 -9.02
CA ARG A 29 6.05 -6.07 -9.34
C ARG A 29 7.29 -6.22 -8.48
N ARG A 30 8.45 -5.92 -9.05
CA ARG A 30 9.74 -5.88 -8.37
C ARG A 30 9.73 -4.84 -7.25
N ASP A 31 10.52 -5.06 -6.23
CA ASP A 31 10.84 -4.05 -5.24
C ASP A 31 11.58 -2.88 -5.91
N ILE A 32 11.41 -1.70 -5.33
CA ILE A 32 12.23 -0.52 -5.67
C ILE A 32 13.05 -0.20 -4.42
N VAL A 33 14.34 0.01 -4.62
CA VAL A 33 15.29 0.36 -3.55
C VAL A 33 16.07 1.60 -3.94
N ASP A 34 16.64 2.27 -2.96
CA ASP A 34 17.61 3.36 -3.16
C ASP A 34 18.99 2.81 -3.56
N ARG A 35 19.97 3.69 -3.73
CA ARG A 35 21.36 3.33 -4.08
C ARG A 35 22.05 2.45 -3.04
N ASN A 36 21.60 2.51 -1.78
CA ASN A 36 22.18 1.77 -0.64
C ASN A 36 21.42 0.46 -0.35
N GLY A 37 20.37 0.16 -1.12
CA GLY A 37 19.50 -1.02 -0.93
C GLY A 37 18.34 -0.79 0.05
N GLU A 38 18.11 0.45 0.52
CA GLU A 38 16.99 0.79 1.38
C GLU A 38 15.66 0.65 0.61
N LEU A 39 14.67 0.03 1.24
CA LEU A 39 13.41 -0.32 0.59
C LEU A 39 12.49 0.89 0.41
N ILE A 40 12.24 1.29 -0.84
CA ILE A 40 11.35 2.39 -1.19
C ILE A 40 9.93 1.90 -1.52
N SER A 41 9.80 0.74 -2.16
CA SER A 41 8.48 0.20 -2.54
C SER A 41 8.50 -1.32 -2.68
N ARG A 42 7.42 -1.98 -2.18
CA ARG A 42 7.26 -3.45 -2.21
C ARG A 42 5.80 -3.86 -2.40
N ASN A 43 5.60 -5.00 -3.07
CA ASN A 43 4.31 -5.68 -3.07
C ASN A 43 4.18 -6.61 -1.87
N ILE A 44 3.06 -6.50 -1.14
CA ILE A 44 2.71 -7.39 -0.04
C ILE A 44 1.39 -8.09 -0.31
N LYS A 45 1.21 -9.27 0.29
CA LYS A 45 -0.08 -9.97 0.31
C LYS A 45 -1.03 -9.23 1.24
N ALA A 46 -2.17 -8.85 0.72
CA ALA A 46 -3.23 -8.19 1.46
C ALA A 46 -4.57 -8.86 1.16
N TYR A 47 -5.66 -8.41 1.77
CA TYR A 47 -6.95 -9.05 1.66
C TYR A 47 -8.07 -8.03 1.47
N HIS A 48 -9.07 -8.40 0.67
CA HIS A 48 -10.38 -7.79 0.67
C HIS A 48 -11.32 -8.61 1.54
N ALA A 49 -12.27 -7.96 2.23
CA ALA A 49 -13.39 -8.67 2.85
C ALA A 49 -14.59 -8.60 1.93
N ALA A 50 -15.14 -9.75 1.63
CA ALA A 50 -16.37 -9.90 0.90
C ALA A 50 -17.36 -10.74 1.71
N ILE A 51 -18.66 -10.58 1.41
CA ILE A 51 -19.73 -11.26 2.14
C ILE A 51 -20.59 -12.05 1.16
N LYS A 52 -20.84 -13.31 1.56
CA LYS A 52 -21.89 -14.17 1.03
C LYS A 52 -23.07 -14.16 2.00
N PRO A 53 -24.15 -13.38 1.76
CA PRO A 53 -25.25 -13.20 2.72
C PRO A 53 -25.93 -14.50 3.16
N ASN A 54 -26.02 -15.48 2.26
CA ASN A 54 -26.65 -16.78 2.53
C ASN A 54 -25.87 -17.64 3.56
N LEU A 55 -24.61 -17.34 3.81
CA LEU A 55 -23.77 -18.05 4.75
C LEU A 55 -23.63 -17.32 6.09
N ILE A 56 -24.28 -16.19 6.29
CA ILE A 56 -24.37 -15.50 7.58
C ILE A 56 -25.48 -16.15 8.40
N THR A 57 -25.13 -16.72 9.51
CA THR A 57 -26.02 -17.51 10.36
C THR A 57 -27.08 -16.62 11.03
N ASP A 58 -26.63 -15.51 11.64
CA ASP A 58 -27.46 -14.54 12.33
C ASP A 58 -27.15 -13.13 11.80
N LYS A 59 -28.02 -12.63 10.94
CA LYS A 59 -27.81 -11.32 10.29
C LYS A 59 -27.94 -10.15 11.27
N GLU A 60 -28.76 -10.27 12.33
CA GLU A 60 -28.93 -9.19 13.31
C GLU A 60 -27.69 -9.10 14.22
N LYS A 61 -27.24 -10.21 14.75
CA LYS A 61 -26.00 -10.29 15.54
C LYS A 61 -24.80 -9.81 14.70
N PHE A 62 -24.74 -10.18 13.43
CA PHE A 62 -23.69 -9.71 12.53
C PHE A 62 -23.72 -8.18 12.36
N LEU A 63 -24.90 -7.58 12.18
CA LEU A 63 -25.06 -6.12 12.08
C LEU A 63 -24.60 -5.41 13.37
N ILE A 64 -24.95 -5.93 14.55
CA ILE A 64 -24.51 -5.39 15.83
C ILE A 64 -22.98 -5.43 15.93
N ASN A 65 -22.37 -6.58 15.64
CA ASN A 65 -20.92 -6.75 15.65
C ASN A 65 -20.22 -5.81 14.66
N MET A 66 -20.80 -5.62 13.48
CA MET A 66 -20.30 -4.68 12.48
C MET A 66 -20.37 -3.23 12.97
N LYS A 67 -21.46 -2.84 13.62
CA LYS A 67 -21.60 -1.49 14.20
C LYS A 67 -20.52 -1.19 15.25
N LEU A 68 -20.23 -2.18 16.11
CA LEU A 68 -19.23 -2.05 17.17
C LEU A 68 -17.80 -2.00 16.64
N ASN A 69 -17.46 -2.85 15.68
CA ASN A 69 -16.09 -2.99 15.20
C ASN A 69 -15.75 -2.09 13.99
N PHE A 70 -16.76 -1.69 13.21
CA PHE A 70 -16.62 -0.91 11.97
C PHE A 70 -17.66 0.21 11.90
N PRO A 71 -17.62 1.19 12.81
CA PRO A 71 -18.65 2.24 12.91
C PRO A 71 -18.74 3.12 11.64
N LEU A 72 -17.68 3.19 10.84
CA LEU A 72 -17.65 3.96 9.58
C LEU A 72 -18.43 3.29 8.45
N ILE A 73 -18.83 2.04 8.59
CA ILE A 73 -19.64 1.34 7.58
C ILE A 73 -21.11 1.67 7.79
N SER A 74 -21.76 2.21 6.77
CA SER A 74 -23.20 2.52 6.82
C SER A 74 -24.03 1.25 7.09
N GLN A 75 -24.69 1.23 8.26
CA GLN A 75 -25.51 0.09 8.69
C GLN A 75 -26.73 -0.11 7.77
N GLU A 76 -27.34 0.96 7.28
CA GLU A 76 -28.47 0.88 6.38
C GLU A 76 -28.10 0.22 5.04
N LYS A 77 -26.96 0.64 4.46
CA LYS A 77 -26.45 0.04 3.22
C LYS A 77 -26.08 -1.43 3.42
N LEU A 78 -25.47 -1.74 4.57
CA LEU A 78 -25.10 -3.11 4.92
C LEU A 78 -26.34 -3.99 5.10
N LYS A 79 -27.36 -3.52 5.84
CA LYS A 79 -28.63 -4.22 6.03
C LYS A 79 -29.33 -4.51 4.69
N LYS A 80 -29.43 -3.53 3.79
CA LYS A 80 -29.99 -3.71 2.45
C LYS A 80 -29.24 -4.79 1.66
N LYS A 81 -27.92 -4.79 1.71
CA LYS A 81 -27.09 -5.80 1.01
C LYS A 81 -27.21 -7.21 1.61
N LEU A 82 -27.39 -7.31 2.92
CA LEU A 82 -27.57 -8.60 3.61
C LEU A 82 -28.94 -9.23 3.36
N LEU A 83 -29.97 -8.43 3.06
CA LEU A 83 -31.30 -8.93 2.65
C LEU A 83 -31.26 -9.55 1.25
N GLY A 84 -30.33 -9.09 0.41
CA GLY A 84 -30.10 -9.69 -0.89
C GLY A 84 -29.22 -10.94 -0.78
N ASN A 85 -29.21 -11.77 -1.84
CA ASN A 85 -28.41 -12.99 -1.92
C ASN A 85 -27.10 -12.80 -2.68
N LYS A 86 -26.87 -11.58 -3.20
CA LYS A 86 -25.70 -11.30 -4.05
C LYS A 86 -24.44 -11.14 -3.20
N TYR A 87 -23.36 -11.76 -3.66
CA TYR A 87 -22.01 -11.55 -3.17
C TYR A 87 -21.60 -10.07 -3.28
N PHE A 88 -21.01 -9.50 -2.23
CA PHE A 88 -20.55 -8.12 -2.27
C PHE A 88 -19.29 -7.89 -1.43
N TYR A 89 -18.47 -6.92 -1.83
CA TYR A 89 -17.36 -6.45 -1.02
C TYR A 89 -17.86 -5.61 0.15
N LEU A 90 -17.48 -6.04 1.36
CA LEU A 90 -17.70 -5.29 2.59
C LEU A 90 -16.69 -4.13 2.68
N LYS A 91 -15.42 -4.47 2.53
CA LYS A 91 -14.31 -3.52 2.52
C LYS A 91 -13.16 -4.06 1.67
N LYS A 92 -12.68 -3.21 0.76
CA LYS A 92 -11.44 -3.46 0.03
C LYS A 92 -10.25 -3.00 0.87
N ARG A 93 -9.09 -3.64 0.69
CA ARG A 93 -7.81 -3.27 1.32
C ARG A 93 -7.90 -3.24 2.84
N LEU A 94 -8.10 -4.42 3.43
CA LEU A 94 -8.10 -4.56 4.88
C LEU A 94 -6.69 -4.36 5.45
N THR A 95 -6.62 -3.67 6.55
CA THR A 95 -5.45 -3.75 7.44
C THR A 95 -5.45 -5.08 8.19
N GLU A 96 -4.30 -5.53 8.68
CA GLU A 96 -4.22 -6.77 9.48
C GLU A 96 -5.11 -6.71 10.74
N LYS A 97 -5.19 -5.54 11.39
CA LYS A 97 -6.08 -5.32 12.54
C LYS A 97 -7.55 -5.53 12.17
N GLU A 98 -7.97 -5.01 11.02
CA GLU A 98 -9.35 -5.16 10.53
C GLU A 98 -9.64 -6.60 10.10
N ARG A 99 -8.70 -7.24 9.41
CA ARG A 99 -8.81 -8.65 9.05
C ARG A 99 -9.00 -9.52 10.28
N HIS A 100 -8.21 -9.29 11.32
CA HIS A 100 -8.30 -10.02 12.58
C HIS A 100 -9.63 -9.79 13.31
N LYS A 101 -10.16 -8.55 13.32
CA LYS A 101 -11.49 -8.25 13.87
C LYS A 101 -12.58 -9.01 13.14
N LEU A 102 -12.58 -9.04 11.81
CA LEU A 102 -13.56 -9.78 11.01
C LEU A 102 -13.42 -11.29 11.20
N TRP A 103 -12.18 -11.78 11.26
CA TRP A 103 -11.93 -13.21 11.49
C TRP A 103 -12.45 -13.68 12.85
N LYS A 104 -12.26 -12.87 13.90
CA LYS A 104 -12.78 -13.18 15.26
C LYS A 104 -14.29 -13.27 15.33
N MET A 105 -15.04 -12.71 14.41
CA MET A 105 -16.50 -12.84 14.37
C MET A 105 -16.94 -14.27 14.04
N GLY A 106 -16.06 -15.11 13.48
CA GLY A 106 -16.34 -16.53 13.20
C GLY A 106 -17.42 -16.78 12.15
N GLU A 107 -17.84 -15.77 11.40
CA GLU A 107 -18.92 -15.87 10.43
C GLU A 107 -18.47 -16.54 9.13
N LYS A 108 -19.09 -17.67 8.78
CA LYS A 108 -18.78 -18.44 7.56
C LYS A 108 -19.03 -17.65 6.27
N GLY A 109 -19.91 -16.65 6.34
CA GLY A 109 -20.25 -15.78 5.22
C GLY A 109 -19.18 -14.73 4.90
N ILE A 110 -18.20 -14.48 5.76
CA ILE A 110 -17.08 -13.58 5.49
C ILE A 110 -16.03 -14.33 4.68
N LYS A 111 -15.67 -13.81 3.52
CA LYS A 111 -14.61 -14.34 2.66
C LYS A 111 -13.49 -13.34 2.56
N PHE A 112 -12.26 -13.83 2.77
CA PHE A 112 -11.06 -13.03 2.60
C PHE A 112 -10.45 -13.36 1.23
N GLU A 113 -10.54 -12.40 0.31
CA GLU A 113 -9.97 -12.55 -1.02
C GLU A 113 -8.55 -11.98 -1.04
N PRO A 114 -7.53 -12.81 -1.33
CA PRO A 114 -6.17 -12.32 -1.40
C PRO A 114 -5.98 -11.40 -2.60
N TYR A 115 -5.24 -10.32 -2.42
CA TYR A 115 -4.75 -9.47 -3.49
C TYR A 115 -3.33 -8.97 -3.16
N GLN A 116 -2.68 -8.37 -4.13
CA GLN A 116 -1.38 -7.76 -3.89
C GLN A 116 -1.52 -6.24 -3.73
N SER A 117 -1.03 -5.73 -2.61
CA SER A 117 -0.97 -4.30 -2.33
C SER A 117 0.46 -3.80 -2.47
N ARG A 118 0.64 -2.73 -3.23
CA ARG A 118 1.89 -1.98 -3.28
C ARG A 118 1.97 -1.10 -2.06
N ILE A 119 3.03 -1.21 -1.28
CA ILE A 119 3.30 -0.36 -0.11
C ILE A 119 4.55 0.47 -0.35
N TYR A 120 4.55 1.64 0.27
CA TYR A 120 5.63 2.62 0.25
C TYR A 120 6.00 2.94 1.69
N PRO A 121 7.07 2.30 2.25
CA PRO A 121 7.41 2.41 3.67
C PRO A 121 7.63 3.85 4.14
N HIS A 122 8.24 4.68 3.28
CA HIS A 122 8.55 6.08 3.57
C HIS A 122 7.39 7.05 3.28
N ALA A 123 6.19 6.53 3.07
CA ALA A 123 4.93 7.27 2.94
C ALA A 123 4.96 8.45 1.95
N ASP A 124 5.37 9.63 2.40
CA ASP A 124 5.37 10.90 1.67
C ASP A 124 6.71 11.24 1.03
N LEU A 125 7.82 10.75 1.60
CA LEU A 125 9.19 11.12 1.24
C LEU A 125 9.51 11.01 -0.27
N TYR A 126 8.86 10.07 -0.95
CA TYR A 126 9.08 9.77 -2.37
C TYR A 126 7.84 9.97 -3.24
N SER A 127 6.79 10.64 -2.72
CA SER A 127 5.50 10.74 -3.39
C SER A 127 5.59 11.32 -4.80
N HIS A 128 6.38 12.38 -4.98
CA HIS A 128 6.57 13.06 -6.26
C HIS A 128 7.51 12.34 -7.23
N ILE A 129 8.29 11.38 -6.76
CA ILE A 129 9.23 10.60 -7.58
C ILE A 129 8.57 9.31 -8.04
N LEU A 130 8.05 8.53 -7.08
CA LEU A 130 7.51 7.19 -7.36
C LEU A 130 6.23 7.25 -8.17
N GLY A 131 5.38 8.22 -7.86
CA GLY A 131 4.06 8.28 -8.45
C GLY A 131 3.15 7.19 -7.92
N GLN A 132 2.12 6.82 -8.69
CA GLN A 132 1.06 5.92 -8.24
C GLN A 132 0.86 4.77 -9.22
N ILE A 133 0.26 3.67 -8.70
CA ILE A 133 -0.26 2.55 -9.47
C ILE A 133 -1.79 2.53 -9.35
N ASP A 134 -2.48 1.92 -10.31
CA ASP A 134 -3.91 1.63 -10.22
C ASP A 134 -4.22 0.38 -9.38
N ASP A 135 -5.51 -0.02 -9.34
CA ASP A 135 -5.95 -1.20 -8.60
C ASP A 135 -5.51 -2.51 -9.26
N ASP A 136 -5.18 -2.48 -10.56
CA ASP A 136 -4.71 -3.60 -11.36
C ASP A 136 -3.18 -3.69 -11.43
N ASN A 137 -2.49 -2.92 -10.56
CA ASN A 137 -1.03 -2.83 -10.50
C ASN A 137 -0.35 -2.26 -11.75
N TYR A 138 -1.01 -1.38 -12.53
CA TYR A 138 -0.37 -0.60 -13.58
C TYR A 138 0.13 0.74 -13.04
N GLY A 139 1.34 1.12 -13.45
CA GLY A 139 1.89 2.43 -13.11
C GLY A 139 1.16 3.55 -13.85
N ILE A 140 0.60 4.52 -13.11
CA ILE A 140 -0.12 5.67 -13.70
C ILE A 140 0.68 6.96 -13.69
N SER A 141 1.69 7.08 -12.83
CA SER A 141 2.57 8.25 -12.78
C SER A 141 3.97 7.89 -12.25
N GLY A 142 4.92 8.82 -12.40
CA GLY A 142 6.27 8.76 -11.85
C GLY A 142 7.09 7.54 -12.30
N VAL A 143 8.00 7.11 -11.44
CA VAL A 143 8.87 5.95 -11.63
C VAL A 143 8.06 4.66 -11.86
N GLU A 144 6.94 4.50 -11.15
CA GLU A 144 6.06 3.34 -11.30
C GLU A 144 5.50 3.23 -12.73
N LYS A 145 5.17 4.36 -13.38
CA LYS A 145 4.72 4.39 -14.77
C LYS A 145 5.89 4.21 -15.75
N TYR A 146 6.96 4.97 -15.56
CA TYR A 146 8.09 4.96 -16.50
C TYR A 146 8.75 3.58 -16.61
N PHE A 147 8.88 2.88 -15.47
CA PHE A 147 9.47 1.54 -15.41
C PHE A 147 8.44 0.42 -15.32
N ASP A 148 7.16 0.63 -15.68
CA ASP A 148 6.09 -0.37 -15.51
C ASP A 148 6.46 -1.73 -16.09
N SER A 149 6.92 -1.78 -17.34
CA SER A 149 7.33 -3.02 -18.02
C SER A 149 8.53 -3.70 -17.34
N LYS A 150 9.51 -2.91 -16.88
CA LYS A 150 10.68 -3.45 -16.16
C LYS A 150 10.30 -3.98 -14.77
N LEU A 151 9.39 -3.29 -14.08
CA LEU A 151 8.91 -3.68 -12.76
C LEU A 151 8.06 -4.94 -12.80
N LYS A 152 7.32 -5.19 -13.88
CA LYS A 152 6.49 -6.39 -14.10
C LYS A 152 7.24 -7.57 -14.71
N ASN A 153 8.53 -7.45 -14.95
CA ASN A 153 9.32 -8.54 -15.55
C ASN A 153 9.50 -9.69 -14.56
N LEU A 154 8.73 -10.76 -14.73
CA LEU A 154 8.73 -11.95 -13.87
C LEU A 154 10.09 -12.66 -13.81
N LYS A 155 10.89 -12.62 -14.90
CA LYS A 155 12.24 -13.22 -14.91
C LYS A 155 13.21 -12.52 -13.95
N LYS A 156 12.95 -11.25 -13.63
CA LYS A 156 13.77 -10.43 -12.73
C LYS A 156 13.05 -10.05 -11.43
N ILE A 157 11.95 -10.72 -11.11
CA ILE A 157 11.08 -10.35 -10.00
C ILE A 157 11.78 -10.31 -8.63
N ASN A 158 12.78 -11.17 -8.42
CA ASN A 158 13.57 -11.24 -7.19
C ASN A 158 14.71 -10.21 -7.13
N TYR A 159 14.95 -9.48 -8.20
CA TYR A 159 15.98 -8.44 -8.25
C TYR A 159 15.31 -7.07 -8.15
N PRO A 160 15.62 -6.25 -7.14
CA PRO A 160 15.00 -4.93 -7.01
C PRO A 160 15.39 -4.01 -8.18
N LEU A 161 14.57 -3.00 -8.45
CA LEU A 161 14.94 -1.86 -9.27
C LEU A 161 15.65 -0.86 -8.36
N THR A 162 16.95 -0.67 -8.56
CA THR A 162 17.74 0.30 -7.80
C THR A 162 17.64 1.68 -8.47
N LEU A 163 17.32 2.69 -7.67
CA LEU A 163 17.35 4.11 -8.06
C LEU A 163 18.67 4.74 -7.60
N THR A 164 19.02 5.86 -8.18
CA THR A 164 20.21 6.65 -7.80
C THR A 164 20.01 7.46 -6.52
N LEU A 165 18.77 7.53 -6.02
CA LEU A 165 18.39 8.28 -4.84
C LEU A 165 19.08 7.75 -3.58
N ASP A 166 19.30 8.63 -2.62
CA ASP A 166 19.80 8.32 -1.28
C ASP A 166 18.74 8.73 -0.25
N THR A 167 18.26 7.75 0.51
CA THR A 167 17.18 7.97 1.49
C THR A 167 17.55 8.96 2.58
N ASN A 168 18.81 8.94 3.04
CA ASN A 168 19.27 9.85 4.08
C ASN A 168 19.34 11.29 3.57
N ILE A 169 19.88 11.47 2.37
CA ILE A 169 19.97 12.79 1.72
C ILE A 169 18.56 13.31 1.40
N GLN A 170 17.67 12.44 0.91
CA GLN A 170 16.28 12.79 0.62
C GLN A 170 15.57 13.31 1.88
N TYR A 171 15.74 12.61 3.01
CA TYR A 171 15.16 13.00 4.29
C TYR A 171 15.75 14.31 4.81
N LEU A 172 17.07 14.48 4.74
CA LEU A 172 17.75 15.71 5.17
C LEU A 172 17.22 16.93 4.40
N ILE A 173 17.20 16.85 3.06
CA ILE A 173 16.72 17.96 2.21
C ILE A 173 15.26 18.24 2.51
N LYS A 174 14.42 17.22 2.67
CA LYS A 174 13.01 17.42 3.04
C LYS A 174 12.89 18.20 4.34
N THR A 175 13.61 17.80 5.38
CA THR A 175 13.55 18.44 6.70
C THR A 175 13.97 19.92 6.66
N GLU A 176 15.04 20.23 5.93
CA GLU A 176 15.52 21.61 5.79
C GLU A 176 14.54 22.46 4.98
N LEU A 177 13.91 21.91 3.94
CA LEU A 177 12.89 22.61 3.18
C LEU A 177 11.61 22.85 4.00
N GLU A 178 11.17 21.89 4.80
CA GLU A 178 10.03 22.06 5.72
C GLU A 178 10.29 23.17 6.73
N LYS A 179 11.49 23.21 7.30
CA LYS A 179 11.92 24.28 8.21
C LYS A 179 11.92 25.64 7.50
N SER A 180 12.51 25.71 6.31
CA SER A 180 12.52 26.93 5.49
C SER A 180 11.11 27.41 5.14
N MET A 181 10.19 26.50 4.81
CA MET A 181 8.79 26.85 4.57
C MET A 181 8.12 27.45 5.78
N TYR A 182 8.42 26.94 6.98
CA TYR A 182 7.90 27.48 8.23
C TYR A 182 8.48 28.86 8.52
N ASP A 183 9.79 29.02 8.44
CA ASP A 183 10.51 30.27 8.77
C ASP A 183 10.12 31.42 7.81
N PHE A 184 10.02 31.12 6.52
CA PHE A 184 9.68 32.11 5.48
C PHE A 184 8.20 32.18 5.13
N LYS A 185 7.35 31.37 5.78
CA LYS A 185 5.88 31.30 5.54
C LYS A 185 5.51 31.11 4.07
N THR A 186 6.24 30.25 3.38
CA THR A 186 6.02 29.98 1.95
C THR A 186 4.97 28.90 1.71
N ASN A 187 4.32 28.93 0.53
CA ASN A 187 3.29 27.96 0.15
C ASN A 187 3.86 26.69 -0.50
N GLY A 188 5.17 26.62 -0.65
CA GLY A 188 5.86 25.46 -1.22
C GLY A 188 7.34 25.69 -1.34
N ALA A 189 8.07 24.59 -1.39
CA ALA A 189 9.52 24.57 -1.59
C ALA A 189 9.90 23.35 -2.45
N ALA A 190 11.07 23.41 -3.06
CA ALA A 190 11.60 22.31 -3.83
C ALA A 190 13.12 22.30 -3.77
N GLY A 191 13.70 21.10 -3.78
CA GLY A 191 15.14 20.91 -3.78
C GLY A 191 15.53 19.71 -4.63
N LEU A 192 16.59 19.87 -5.42
CA LEU A 192 17.20 18.84 -6.24
C LEU A 192 18.69 18.78 -5.93
N LEU A 193 19.20 17.59 -5.61
CA LEU A 193 20.61 17.34 -5.50
C LEU A 193 21.05 16.32 -6.56
N MET A 194 22.06 16.67 -7.34
CA MET A 194 22.58 15.87 -8.43
C MET A 194 24.10 15.83 -8.37
N ASP A 195 24.68 14.66 -8.66
CA ASP A 195 26.11 14.53 -8.87
C ASP A 195 26.49 15.21 -10.19
N SER A 196 27.39 16.20 -10.11
CA SER A 196 27.77 17.01 -11.28
C SER A 196 28.62 16.26 -12.29
N LYS A 197 29.24 15.13 -11.91
CA LYS A 197 30.09 14.34 -12.81
C LYS A 197 29.32 13.24 -13.51
N THR A 198 28.42 12.58 -12.78
CA THR A 198 27.66 11.42 -13.31
C THR A 198 26.27 11.79 -13.82
N GLY A 199 25.70 12.93 -13.38
CA GLY A 199 24.32 13.30 -13.63
C GLY A 199 23.29 12.53 -12.81
N GLU A 200 23.74 11.71 -11.84
CA GLU A 200 22.84 10.96 -10.96
C GLU A 200 22.07 11.88 -10.03
N VAL A 201 20.76 11.76 -10.00
CA VAL A 201 19.91 12.46 -9.03
C VAL A 201 19.96 11.71 -7.71
N LEU A 202 20.52 12.36 -6.69
CA LEU A 202 20.63 11.82 -5.34
C LEU A 202 19.42 12.13 -4.48
N SER A 203 18.78 13.27 -4.71
CA SER A 203 17.55 13.69 -4.02
C SER A 203 16.72 14.59 -4.92
N LEU A 204 15.39 14.43 -4.79
CA LEU A 204 14.39 15.31 -5.42
C LEU A 204 13.22 15.46 -4.45
N VAL A 205 13.07 16.62 -3.86
CA VAL A 205 12.02 16.95 -2.90
C VAL A 205 11.14 18.05 -3.46
N SER A 206 9.83 17.88 -3.37
CA SER A 206 8.84 18.90 -3.71
C SER A 206 7.79 18.97 -2.60
N LEU A 207 7.58 20.15 -2.04
CA LEU A 207 6.65 20.40 -0.94
C LEU A 207 5.56 21.41 -1.35
N PRO A 208 4.34 21.29 -0.80
CA PRO A 208 3.88 20.20 0.07
C PRO A 208 3.82 18.87 -0.67
N ASP A 209 4.07 17.79 0.06
CA ASP A 209 3.95 16.43 -0.42
C ASP A 209 2.65 15.76 0.09
N TYR A 210 2.48 14.48 -0.21
CA TYR A 210 1.31 13.71 0.19
C TYR A 210 1.68 12.27 0.53
N ASN A 211 0.90 11.63 1.41
CA ASN A 211 1.10 10.22 1.70
C ASN A 211 0.63 9.35 0.53
N ILE A 212 1.57 8.75 -0.18
CA ILE A 212 1.35 7.94 -1.38
C ILE A 212 0.49 6.68 -1.10
N ASN A 213 0.47 6.18 0.13
CA ASN A 213 -0.38 5.08 0.55
C ASN A 213 -1.85 5.51 0.74
N LYS A 214 -2.13 6.82 0.90
CA LYS A 214 -3.47 7.39 1.06
C LYS A 214 -3.91 8.02 -0.26
N ARG A 215 -4.72 7.30 -1.05
CA ARG A 215 -5.11 7.73 -2.40
C ARG A 215 -6.31 8.67 -2.47
N LYS A 216 -6.90 9.03 -1.32
CA LYS A 216 -8.11 9.87 -1.26
C LYS A 216 -7.78 11.24 -0.70
N ASN A 217 -8.47 12.26 -1.22
CA ASN A 217 -8.42 13.65 -0.73
C ASN A 217 -7.01 14.29 -0.81
N ILE A 218 -6.28 14.04 -1.89
CA ILE A 218 -5.01 14.74 -2.17
C ILE A 218 -5.35 16.06 -2.87
N ASN A 219 -4.91 17.18 -2.31
CA ASN A 219 -5.10 18.49 -2.90
C ASN A 219 -4.24 18.66 -4.16
N LYS A 220 -4.70 19.49 -5.09
CA LYS A 220 -3.94 19.77 -6.32
C LYS A 220 -2.54 20.31 -6.03
N ASN A 221 -2.40 21.16 -5.02
CA ASN A 221 -1.11 21.73 -4.62
C ASN A 221 -0.13 20.66 -4.09
N GLU A 222 -0.62 19.71 -3.27
CA GLU A 222 0.16 18.57 -2.76
C GLU A 222 0.56 17.61 -3.88
N TYR A 223 -0.31 17.42 -4.89
CA TYR A 223 -0.07 16.51 -6.01
C TYR A 223 0.89 17.08 -7.06
N THR A 224 1.05 18.40 -7.10
CA THR A 224 1.88 19.06 -8.12
C THR A 224 3.35 19.01 -7.74
N ASN A 225 4.15 18.30 -8.54
CA ASN A 225 5.61 18.35 -8.42
C ASN A 225 6.11 19.72 -8.89
N LYS A 226 6.63 20.49 -7.94
CA LYS A 226 7.07 21.87 -8.19
C LYS A 226 8.35 21.96 -9.02
N ILE A 227 9.16 20.93 -9.07
CA ILE A 227 10.38 20.90 -9.89
C ILE A 227 10.04 20.68 -11.36
N THR A 228 9.05 19.81 -11.66
CA THR A 228 8.80 19.37 -13.04
C THR A 228 7.56 19.98 -13.70
N LYS A 229 6.64 20.58 -12.91
CA LYS A 229 5.35 21.08 -13.41
C LYS A 229 5.05 22.54 -13.11
N ASN A 230 5.81 23.19 -12.24
CA ASN A 230 5.64 24.62 -12.02
C ASN A 230 6.38 25.43 -13.07
N LEU A 231 5.76 26.56 -13.43
CA LEU A 231 6.40 27.60 -14.22
C LEU A 231 7.00 28.62 -13.26
N TYR A 232 8.25 28.93 -13.44
CA TYR A 232 8.95 29.99 -12.70
C TYR A 232 9.46 31.02 -13.70
N GLU A 233 9.28 32.29 -13.37
CA GLU A 233 10.10 33.32 -14.02
C GLU A 233 11.48 33.24 -13.41
N MET A 234 12.47 32.97 -14.24
CA MET A 234 13.87 33.01 -13.88
C MET A 234 14.24 34.47 -13.63
N GLY A 235 14.07 34.92 -12.38
CA GLY A 235 14.54 36.24 -11.95
C GLY A 235 16.04 36.24 -11.78
N SER A 236 16.66 37.41 -11.91
CA SER A 236 18.03 37.62 -11.48
C SER A 236 18.14 37.36 -9.97
N VAL A 237 18.98 36.41 -9.60
CA VAL A 237 19.37 36.13 -8.22
C VAL A 237 20.42 37.14 -7.81
#